data_770b5f9ea2adf00e61534447482ebc09
#
_entry.id   770b5f9ea2adf00e61534447482ebc09
#
_cell.length_a   1.000
_cell.length_b   1.000
_cell.length_c   1.000
_cell.angle_alpha   90.00
_cell.angle_beta   90.00
_cell.angle_gamma   90.00
#
_symmetry.space_group_name_H-M   'P 1'
#
loop_
_entity.id
_entity.type
_entity.pdbx_description
1 polymer ?
#
loop_
_entity_poly.entity_id
_entity_poly.type
_entity_poly.pdbx_seq_one_letter_code
_entity_poly.pdbx_strand_id
1 'polypeptide(L)'
;MKDWVDSGEKGFSRFDLALAAASWTINKHMPFAYDPSPEHSPQDYIPQEIKNRPPEHTSPEINSKYVKKAAKFLGASTIGITQIDEKWIYKNKVTLYSTAVEEKQEDMEFPELKLPKEIKYAVVMAIEMDPDGINCAPTFLEFASAGLGYSKISFTIACVAQFIRNLGYKAIPCANGKGLSVPLAIDAGLGALGRIGVLITKEYGPRIRLCKVLTDMPLAEDQPDLDFIKEINKRCEICQKCADACDFDAISREKKPNYELRSKSNNPGTQKWYVDVEACYEGWVKYSSDCAKCIKACPYSKINKNLSPDEFWNL
;
A
#
# COMPACT_ATOMS: atom_id res chain seq x y z
N MET A 1 12.93 -17.63 -11.38
CA MET A 1 13.23 -16.54 -12.35
C MET A 1 14.02 -17.02 -13.54
N LYS A 2 15.17 -17.71 -13.37
CA LYS A 2 15.97 -18.18 -14.51
C LYS A 2 15.13 -19.03 -15.47
N ASP A 3 14.43 -20.03 -14.98
CA ASP A 3 13.61 -20.93 -15.79
C ASP A 3 12.54 -20.21 -16.60
N TRP A 4 11.96 -19.13 -16.05
CA TRP A 4 11.00 -18.29 -16.74
C TRP A 4 11.66 -17.50 -17.88
N VAL A 5 12.83 -16.90 -17.64
CA VAL A 5 13.57 -16.19 -18.71
C VAL A 5 13.99 -17.14 -19.82
N ASP A 6 14.43 -18.35 -19.45
CA ASP A 6 14.88 -19.37 -20.41
C ASP A 6 13.70 -20.03 -21.17
N SER A 7 12.47 -19.93 -20.66
CA SER A 7 11.28 -20.53 -21.29
C SER A 7 10.85 -19.84 -22.57
N GLY A 8 11.22 -18.57 -22.79
CA GLY A 8 10.72 -17.74 -23.87
C GLY A 8 9.26 -17.30 -23.73
N GLU A 9 8.67 -17.48 -22.55
CA GLU A 9 7.29 -17.06 -22.25
C GLU A 9 7.18 -15.54 -22.34
N LYS A 10 6.09 -15.04 -22.94
CA LYS A 10 5.82 -13.60 -23.09
C LYS A 10 5.63 -12.90 -21.75
N GLY A 11 6.30 -11.76 -21.56
CA GLY A 11 6.30 -10.99 -20.33
C GLY A 11 7.28 -11.49 -19.26
N PHE A 12 8.14 -12.47 -19.60
CA PHE A 12 9.21 -12.99 -18.75
C PHE A 12 10.59 -12.86 -19.40
N SER A 13 10.73 -12.03 -20.40
CA SER A 13 12.02 -11.79 -21.06
C SER A 13 13.04 -11.13 -20.12
N ARG A 14 14.29 -11.10 -20.54
CA ARG A 14 15.35 -10.36 -19.81
C ARG A 14 15.07 -8.86 -19.73
N PHE A 15 14.41 -8.27 -20.71
CA PHE A 15 14.00 -6.85 -20.67
C PHE A 15 12.91 -6.62 -19.64
N ASP A 16 11.92 -7.49 -19.55
CA ASP A 16 10.85 -7.42 -18.56
C ASP A 16 11.40 -7.54 -17.13
N LEU A 17 12.31 -8.50 -16.91
CA LEU A 17 12.99 -8.66 -15.63
C LEU A 17 13.86 -7.45 -15.25
N ALA A 18 14.57 -6.87 -16.24
CA ALA A 18 15.39 -5.69 -16.01
C ALA A 18 14.54 -4.47 -15.60
N LEU A 19 13.38 -4.27 -16.26
CA LEU A 19 12.43 -3.23 -15.88
C LEU A 19 11.86 -3.46 -14.48
N ALA A 20 11.48 -4.69 -14.17
CA ALA A 20 10.99 -5.05 -12.84
C ALA A 20 12.03 -4.75 -11.76
N ALA A 21 13.27 -5.19 -11.94
CA ALA A 21 14.36 -4.93 -10.99
C ALA A 21 14.62 -3.42 -10.80
N ALA A 22 14.65 -2.65 -11.88
CA ALA A 22 14.83 -1.20 -11.84
C ALA A 22 13.69 -0.51 -11.07
N SER A 23 12.47 -0.96 -11.24
CA SER A 23 11.27 -0.39 -10.58
C SER A 23 11.30 -0.52 -9.06
N TRP A 24 11.99 -1.52 -8.51
CA TRP A 24 12.16 -1.72 -7.06
C TRP A 24 13.34 -0.96 -6.46
N THR A 25 14.17 -0.28 -7.27
CA THR A 25 15.43 0.30 -6.83
C THR A 25 15.27 1.27 -5.66
N ILE A 26 14.38 2.26 -5.78
CA ILE A 26 14.20 3.27 -4.72
C ILE A 26 13.63 2.64 -3.45
N ASN A 27 12.69 1.70 -3.57
CA ASN A 27 12.15 1.00 -2.40
C ASN A 27 13.25 0.26 -1.62
N LYS A 28 14.16 -0.41 -2.32
CA LYS A 28 15.26 -1.17 -1.70
C LYS A 28 16.33 -0.28 -1.05
N HIS A 29 16.57 0.90 -1.60
CA HIS A 29 17.67 1.78 -1.18
C HIS A 29 17.24 2.95 -0.29
N MET A 30 15.95 3.04 0.07
CA MET A 30 15.45 4.06 0.99
C MET A 30 14.95 3.43 2.30
N PRO A 31 15.84 3.01 3.20
CA PRO A 31 15.47 2.30 4.44
C PRO A 31 14.60 3.15 5.36
N PHE A 32 14.73 4.47 5.35
CA PHE A 32 13.90 5.38 6.13
C PHE A 32 12.42 5.39 5.73
N ALA A 33 12.05 4.82 4.61
CA ALA A 33 10.65 4.65 4.23
C ALA A 33 9.87 3.75 5.20
N TYR A 34 10.58 2.88 5.91
CA TYR A 34 9.98 1.95 6.86
C TYR A 34 10.16 2.35 8.32
N ASP A 35 11.27 2.97 8.67
CA ASP A 35 11.52 3.52 10.02
C ASP A 35 12.64 4.57 9.98
N PRO A 36 12.34 5.81 9.58
CA PRO A 36 13.35 6.85 9.58
C PRO A 36 13.68 7.21 11.03
N SER A 37 14.90 6.89 11.45
CA SER A 37 15.42 7.49 12.68
C SER A 37 15.61 9.00 12.46
N PRO A 38 15.44 9.83 13.50
CA PRO A 38 15.73 11.27 13.43
C PRO A 38 17.16 11.59 12.95
N GLU A 39 18.08 10.64 13.13
CA GLU A 39 19.50 10.75 12.78
C GLU A 39 19.77 10.69 11.29
N HIS A 40 18.83 10.18 10.49
CA HIS A 40 18.95 10.07 9.03
C HIS A 40 18.09 11.09 8.29
N SER A 41 17.71 12.18 8.95
CA SER A 41 16.98 13.26 8.29
C SER A 41 17.86 13.90 7.21
N PRO A 42 17.35 14.09 5.97
CA PRO A 42 18.11 14.75 4.90
C PRO A 42 18.59 16.14 5.33
N GLN A 43 19.67 16.61 4.68
CA GLN A 43 20.17 17.97 4.91
C GLN A 43 19.02 18.98 4.90
N ASP A 44 18.95 19.70 5.98
CA ASP A 44 17.87 20.59 6.28
C ASP A 44 18.09 21.94 5.60
N TYR A 45 17.34 22.22 4.55
CA TYR A 45 17.39 23.52 3.86
C TYR A 45 16.72 24.65 4.63
N ILE A 46 16.07 24.33 5.76
CA ILE A 46 15.40 25.35 6.59
C ILE A 46 16.38 25.87 7.63
N PRO A 47 16.62 27.19 7.69
CA PRO A 47 17.46 27.79 8.71
C PRO A 47 17.03 27.41 10.12
N GLN A 48 18.00 27.19 11.03
CA GLN A 48 17.73 26.75 12.39
C GLN A 48 16.79 27.72 13.15
N GLU A 49 16.90 29.02 12.86
CA GLU A 49 16.05 30.05 13.46
C GLU A 49 14.57 29.89 13.10
N ILE A 50 14.29 29.36 11.90
CA ILE A 50 12.92 29.05 11.46
C ILE A 50 12.42 27.75 12.11
N LYS A 51 13.29 26.74 12.18
CA LYS A 51 12.93 25.46 12.83
C LYS A 51 12.63 25.62 14.33
N ASN A 52 13.35 26.49 15.00
CA ASN A 52 13.18 26.75 16.43
C ASN A 52 11.91 27.58 16.74
N ARG A 53 11.17 28.00 15.72
CA ARG A 53 9.86 28.62 15.93
C ARG A 53 8.87 27.59 16.42
N PRO A 54 7.89 28.00 17.28
CA PRO A 54 6.79 27.11 17.62
C PRO A 54 6.05 26.68 16.35
N PRO A 55 5.35 25.52 16.40
CA PRO A 55 4.53 25.08 15.28
C PRO A 55 3.59 26.16 14.81
N GLU A 56 3.41 26.30 13.49
CA GLU A 56 2.50 27.31 12.96
C GLU A 56 1.07 26.92 13.28
N HIS A 57 0.42 27.73 14.16
CA HIS A 57 -0.92 27.47 14.64
C HIS A 57 -1.94 27.95 13.62
N THR A 58 -2.47 27.03 12.82
CA THR A 58 -3.63 27.25 11.97
C THR A 58 -4.76 26.29 12.37
N SER A 59 -5.96 26.49 11.81
CA SER A 59 -7.06 25.56 12.10
C SER A 59 -6.80 24.17 11.50
N PRO A 60 -7.38 23.10 12.09
CA PRO A 60 -7.25 21.75 11.55
C PRO A 60 -7.66 21.64 10.07
N GLU A 61 -8.66 22.41 9.63
CA GLU A 61 -9.14 22.44 8.25
C GLU A 61 -8.09 23.03 7.29
N ILE A 62 -7.43 24.12 7.72
CA ILE A 62 -6.36 24.75 6.96
C ILE A 62 -5.16 23.79 6.87
N ASN A 63 -4.77 23.20 7.99
CA ASN A 63 -3.70 22.21 8.05
C ASN A 63 -3.97 21.05 7.10
N SER A 64 -5.17 20.49 7.13
CA SER A 64 -5.58 19.39 6.25
C SER A 64 -5.50 19.76 4.77
N LYS A 65 -5.93 20.97 4.43
CA LYS A 65 -5.83 21.49 3.06
C LYS A 65 -4.38 21.57 2.58
N TYR A 66 -3.47 22.09 3.40
CA TYR A 66 -2.06 22.18 3.05
C TYR A 66 -1.39 20.81 2.94
N VAL A 67 -1.63 19.92 3.90
CA VAL A 67 -1.09 18.56 3.88
C VAL A 67 -1.58 17.78 2.66
N LYS A 68 -2.88 17.85 2.34
CA LYS A 68 -3.44 17.19 1.14
C LYS A 68 -2.84 17.77 -0.14
N LYS A 69 -2.68 19.09 -0.22
CA LYS A 69 -2.07 19.75 -1.40
C LYS A 69 -0.60 19.36 -1.55
N ALA A 70 0.17 19.34 -0.46
CA ALA A 70 1.57 18.92 -0.46
C ALA A 70 1.69 17.43 -0.86
N ALA A 71 0.88 16.54 -0.26
CA ALA A 71 0.89 15.13 -0.59
C ALA A 71 0.57 14.87 -2.08
N LYS A 72 -0.42 15.59 -2.64
CA LYS A 72 -0.73 15.52 -4.06
C LYS A 72 0.43 16.00 -4.94
N PHE A 73 1.06 17.10 -4.58
CA PHE A 73 2.25 17.64 -5.28
C PHE A 73 3.43 16.66 -5.23
N LEU A 74 3.59 15.96 -4.11
CA LEU A 74 4.64 14.97 -3.86
C LEU A 74 4.29 13.56 -4.37
N GLY A 75 3.26 13.41 -5.20
CA GLY A 75 3.00 12.21 -5.99
C GLY A 75 1.89 11.28 -5.48
N ALA A 76 1.17 11.64 -4.42
CA ALA A 76 0.00 10.86 -4.01
C ALA A 76 -1.13 10.94 -5.05
N SER A 77 -1.74 9.81 -5.38
CA SER A 77 -2.88 9.75 -6.30
C SER A 77 -4.18 10.16 -5.62
N THR A 78 -4.45 9.62 -4.43
CA THR A 78 -5.55 10.05 -3.54
C THR A 78 -5.06 10.19 -2.11
N ILE A 79 -5.68 11.08 -1.35
CA ILE A 79 -5.28 11.40 0.02
C ILE A 79 -6.52 11.55 0.90
N GLY A 80 -6.48 10.94 2.09
CA GLY A 80 -7.47 11.12 3.13
C GLY A 80 -6.80 11.23 4.50
N ILE A 81 -7.53 11.74 5.46
CA ILE A 81 -7.05 11.97 6.82
C ILE A 81 -8.05 11.33 7.78
N THR A 82 -7.54 10.56 8.75
CA THR A 82 -8.36 10.01 9.83
C THR A 82 -7.65 10.11 11.17
N GLN A 83 -8.40 10.13 12.24
CA GLN A 83 -7.86 9.87 13.57
C GLN A 83 -7.42 8.41 13.68
N ILE A 84 -6.35 8.15 14.42
CA ILE A 84 -5.82 6.79 14.60
C ILE A 84 -6.70 6.08 15.63
N ASP A 85 -7.33 4.98 15.20
CA ASP A 85 -7.91 4.00 16.10
C ASP A 85 -6.83 2.97 16.47
N GLU A 86 -6.54 2.80 17.74
CA GLU A 86 -5.48 1.91 18.23
C GLU A 86 -5.64 0.45 17.77
N LYS A 87 -6.90 0.01 17.52
CA LYS A 87 -7.16 -1.35 16.99
C LYS A 87 -6.53 -1.61 15.61
N TRP A 88 -6.20 -0.56 14.86
CA TRP A 88 -5.54 -0.65 13.56
C TRP A 88 -4.02 -0.58 13.63
N ILE A 89 -3.44 -0.37 14.82
CA ILE A 89 -1.99 -0.33 15.03
C ILE A 89 -1.48 -1.72 15.41
N TYR A 90 -0.37 -2.12 14.82
CA TYR A 90 0.25 -3.41 15.14
C TYR A 90 0.72 -3.43 16.60
N LYS A 91 0.51 -4.55 17.27
CA LYS A 91 0.98 -4.74 18.64
C LYS A 91 2.51 -4.81 18.72
N ASN A 92 3.12 -5.43 17.72
CA ASN A 92 4.55 -5.70 17.71
C ASN A 92 5.24 -5.09 16.50
N LYS A 93 6.51 -4.75 16.63
CA LYS A 93 7.37 -4.40 15.51
C LYS A 93 7.81 -5.67 14.80
N VAL A 94 7.88 -5.60 13.47
CA VAL A 94 8.58 -6.59 12.65
C VAL A 94 9.73 -5.85 11.98
N THR A 95 10.96 -6.25 12.26
CA THR A 95 12.13 -5.74 11.55
C THR A 95 12.36 -6.61 10.33
N LEU A 96 11.80 -6.19 9.19
CA LEU A 96 11.91 -6.91 7.91
C LEU A 96 13.29 -6.82 7.24
N TYR A 97 14.24 -6.13 7.88
CA TYR A 97 15.59 -5.88 7.37
C TYR A 97 16.66 -6.26 8.39
N SER A 98 16.64 -7.51 8.83
CA SER A 98 17.90 -8.11 9.16
C SER A 98 18.54 -8.52 7.81
N THR A 99 19.72 -8.02 7.51
CA THR A 99 20.55 -8.50 6.40
C THR A 99 21.03 -9.94 6.65
N ALA A 100 20.64 -10.53 7.74
CA ALA A 100 20.88 -11.89 8.13
C ALA A 100 19.81 -12.80 7.50
N VAL A 101 20.04 -13.19 6.25
CA VAL A 101 19.36 -14.33 5.59
C VAL A 101 19.62 -15.66 6.36
N GLU A 102 20.39 -15.61 7.45
CA GLU A 102 20.86 -16.76 8.23
C GLU A 102 20.28 -16.84 9.66
N GLU A 103 19.54 -15.84 10.14
CA GLU A 103 18.87 -15.96 11.44
C GLU A 103 17.67 -16.90 11.34
N LYS A 104 17.73 -18.00 12.08
CA LYS A 104 16.61 -18.94 12.18
C LYS A 104 15.38 -18.17 12.72
N GLN A 105 14.22 -18.40 12.14
CA GLN A 105 12.94 -17.79 12.53
C GLN A 105 12.63 -17.92 14.04
N GLU A 106 13.27 -18.87 14.73
CA GLU A 106 13.13 -19.16 16.16
C GLU A 106 13.75 -18.09 17.07
N ASP A 107 14.69 -17.27 16.54
CA ASP A 107 15.40 -16.22 17.29
C ASP A 107 14.87 -14.80 17.02
N MET A 108 13.78 -14.65 16.26
CA MET A 108 13.23 -13.34 15.94
C MET A 108 12.45 -12.74 17.11
N GLU A 109 12.98 -11.67 17.70
CA GLU A 109 12.25 -10.89 18.68
C GLU A 109 11.20 -9.99 17.99
N PHE A 110 9.98 -9.99 18.53
CA PHE A 110 8.89 -9.11 18.10
C PHE A 110 8.59 -8.09 19.20
N PRO A 111 9.42 -7.06 19.38
CA PRO A 111 9.22 -6.08 20.45
C PRO A 111 7.91 -5.32 20.26
N GLU A 112 7.31 -4.91 21.38
CA GLU A 112 6.08 -4.14 21.36
C GLU A 112 6.25 -2.83 20.59
N LEU A 113 5.31 -2.54 19.71
CA LEU A 113 5.25 -1.25 18.99
C LEU A 113 4.51 -0.22 19.85
N LYS A 114 5.23 0.79 20.33
CA LYS A 114 4.64 1.91 21.04
C LYS A 114 4.69 3.16 20.18
N LEU A 115 3.54 3.67 19.78
CA LEU A 115 3.46 4.99 19.19
C LEU A 115 3.51 6.06 20.32
N PRO A 116 4.19 7.20 20.10
CA PRO A 116 4.09 8.33 21.02
C PRO A 116 2.63 8.76 21.19
N LYS A 117 2.22 9.03 22.43
CA LYS A 117 0.81 9.34 22.78
C LYS A 117 0.25 10.57 22.08
N GLU A 118 1.11 11.48 21.67
CA GLU A 118 0.77 12.69 20.95
C GLU A 118 0.41 12.42 19.47
N ILE A 119 0.86 11.31 18.88
CA ILE A 119 0.54 10.94 17.48
C ILE A 119 -0.90 10.48 17.41
N LYS A 120 -1.77 11.28 16.79
CA LYS A 120 -3.22 11.05 16.78
C LYS A 120 -3.83 10.90 15.39
N TYR A 121 -3.17 11.41 14.35
CA TYR A 121 -3.72 11.44 13.00
C TYR A 121 -2.89 10.61 12.03
N ALA A 122 -3.57 10.03 11.06
CA ALA A 122 -2.97 9.37 9.91
C ALA A 122 -3.35 10.11 8.63
N VAL A 123 -2.36 10.60 7.91
CA VAL A 123 -2.50 11.05 6.53
C VAL A 123 -2.30 9.82 5.66
N VAL A 124 -3.40 9.27 5.15
CA VAL A 124 -3.41 8.04 4.35
C VAL A 124 -3.38 8.42 2.88
N MET A 125 -2.50 7.78 2.13
CA MET A 125 -2.30 8.06 0.71
C MET A 125 -2.35 6.77 -0.10
N ALA A 126 -2.91 6.86 -1.30
CA ALA A 126 -2.84 5.81 -2.30
C ALA A 126 -2.00 6.28 -3.49
N ILE A 127 -1.17 5.39 -3.98
CA ILE A 127 -0.38 5.56 -5.21
C ILE A 127 -0.95 4.63 -6.26
N GLU A 128 -1.33 5.17 -7.42
CA GLU A 128 -1.79 4.37 -8.54
C GLU A 128 -0.66 3.49 -9.09
N MET A 129 -0.98 2.22 -9.35
CA MET A 129 -0.14 1.33 -10.14
C MET A 129 -0.46 1.52 -11.62
N ASP A 130 0.56 1.43 -12.45
CA ASP A 130 0.45 1.57 -13.89
C ASP A 130 -0.58 0.58 -14.47
N PRO A 131 -1.60 1.06 -15.21
CA PRO A 131 -2.66 0.20 -15.73
C PRO A 131 -2.17 -0.79 -16.78
N ASP A 132 -1.20 -0.43 -17.60
CA ASP A 132 -0.71 -1.29 -18.68
C ASP A 132 0.16 -2.42 -18.10
N GLY A 133 1.00 -2.09 -17.08
CA GLY A 133 1.73 -3.11 -16.34
C GLY A 133 0.79 -4.10 -15.63
N ILE A 134 -0.24 -3.61 -14.91
CA ILE A 134 -1.24 -4.48 -14.28
C ILE A 134 -2.01 -5.31 -15.32
N ASN A 135 -2.23 -4.78 -16.50
CA ASN A 135 -2.90 -5.51 -17.58
C ASN A 135 -2.07 -6.71 -18.09
N CYS A 136 -0.76 -6.66 -17.92
CA CYS A 136 0.15 -7.77 -18.24
C CYS A 136 0.25 -8.84 -17.13
N ALA A 137 -0.55 -8.76 -16.06
CA ALA A 137 -0.56 -9.76 -14.99
C ALA A 137 -0.84 -11.18 -15.53
N PRO A 138 -0.10 -12.19 -15.05
CA PRO A 138 0.91 -12.26 -13.98
C PRO A 138 2.36 -12.31 -14.53
N THR A 139 2.90 -11.24 -15.03
CA THR A 139 4.24 -11.21 -15.67
C THR A 139 5.20 -10.28 -14.95
N PHE A 140 6.46 -10.23 -15.35
CA PHE A 140 7.43 -9.26 -14.81
C PHE A 140 7.04 -7.80 -15.08
N LEU A 141 6.20 -7.52 -16.07
CA LEU A 141 5.68 -6.16 -16.30
C LEU A 141 4.68 -5.73 -15.22
N GLU A 142 3.83 -6.66 -14.76
CA GLU A 142 3.00 -6.42 -13.57
C GLU A 142 3.87 -6.21 -12.33
N PHE A 143 4.89 -7.05 -12.13
CA PHE A 143 5.85 -6.90 -11.03
C PHE A 143 6.59 -5.56 -11.08
N ALA A 144 6.91 -5.06 -12.26
CA ALA A 144 7.46 -3.71 -12.45
C ALA A 144 6.47 -2.63 -12.00
N SER A 145 5.18 -2.75 -12.35
CA SER A 145 4.12 -1.83 -11.92
C SER A 145 3.96 -1.80 -10.39
N ALA A 146 4.00 -2.97 -9.75
CA ALA A 146 4.00 -3.09 -8.29
C ALA A 146 5.24 -2.43 -7.67
N GLY A 147 6.43 -2.73 -8.18
CA GLY A 147 7.71 -2.19 -7.70
C GLY A 147 7.81 -0.68 -7.84
N LEU A 148 7.36 -0.13 -8.98
CA LEU A 148 7.27 1.30 -9.19
C LEU A 148 6.32 1.97 -8.18
N GLY A 149 5.18 1.33 -7.89
CA GLY A 149 4.24 1.79 -6.87
C GLY A 149 4.91 1.88 -5.49
N TYR A 150 5.66 0.87 -5.07
CA TYR A 150 6.40 0.87 -3.81
C TYR A 150 7.55 1.90 -3.78
N SER A 151 8.25 2.09 -4.89
CA SER A 151 9.30 3.12 -5.01
C SER A 151 8.70 4.53 -4.88
N LYS A 152 7.57 4.79 -5.52
CA LYS A 152 6.82 6.05 -5.37
C LYS A 152 6.34 6.26 -3.94
N ILE A 153 5.84 5.22 -3.26
CA ILE A 153 5.48 5.27 -1.83
C ILE A 153 6.66 5.77 -1.01
N SER A 154 7.85 5.16 -1.18
CA SER A 154 9.04 5.50 -0.40
C SER A 154 9.41 6.97 -0.52
N PHE A 155 9.38 7.50 -1.74
CA PHE A 155 9.59 8.92 -2.01
C PHE A 155 8.49 9.78 -1.36
N THR A 156 7.23 9.46 -1.61
CA THR A 156 6.09 10.30 -1.21
C THR A 156 6.00 10.42 0.32
N ILE A 157 6.09 9.31 1.06
CA ILE A 157 5.97 9.34 2.52
C ILE A 157 7.15 10.07 3.18
N ALA A 158 8.36 9.93 2.63
CA ALA A 158 9.53 10.62 3.14
C ALA A 158 9.36 12.14 3.00
N CYS A 159 8.96 12.60 1.81
CA CYS A 159 8.78 14.03 1.53
C CYS A 159 7.59 14.63 2.30
N VAL A 160 6.45 13.92 2.40
CA VAL A 160 5.28 14.39 3.18
C VAL A 160 5.59 14.44 4.67
N ALA A 161 6.30 13.44 5.21
CA ALA A 161 6.73 13.49 6.61
C ALA A 161 7.67 14.67 6.87
N GLN A 162 8.62 14.93 5.96
CA GLN A 162 9.53 16.06 6.10
C GLN A 162 8.79 17.40 5.98
N PHE A 163 7.79 17.52 5.10
CA PHE A 163 6.93 18.70 5.02
C PHE A 163 6.27 18.99 6.38
N ILE A 164 5.67 17.99 7.01
CA ILE A 164 5.00 18.14 8.31
C ILE A 164 6.02 18.50 9.42
N ARG A 165 7.20 17.86 9.42
CA ARG A 165 8.27 18.17 10.38
C ARG A 165 8.77 19.59 10.25
N ASN A 166 8.87 20.12 9.03
CA ASN A 166 9.30 21.49 8.76
C ASN A 166 8.30 22.54 9.26
N LEU A 167 7.05 22.13 9.53
CA LEU A 167 6.04 22.95 10.19
C LEU A 167 6.08 22.86 11.72
N GLY A 168 7.04 22.12 12.29
CA GLY A 168 7.25 21.97 13.72
C GLY A 168 6.48 20.82 14.37
N TYR A 169 5.86 19.94 13.61
CA TYR A 169 5.12 18.78 14.09
C TYR A 169 5.90 17.48 13.96
N LYS A 170 5.55 16.47 14.75
CA LYS A 170 6.08 15.11 14.59
C LYS A 170 5.41 14.42 13.43
N ALA A 171 6.20 13.65 12.68
CA ALA A 171 5.69 12.86 11.57
C ALA A 171 6.49 11.56 11.42
N ILE A 172 5.77 10.44 11.29
CA ILE A 172 6.32 9.10 11.15
C ILE A 172 5.85 8.54 9.81
N PRO A 173 6.74 8.45 8.81
CA PRO A 173 6.39 7.84 7.53
C PRO A 173 6.25 6.32 7.67
N CYS A 174 5.23 5.76 7.04
CA CYS A 174 4.91 4.34 7.11
C CYS A 174 4.41 3.84 5.75
N ALA A 175 5.12 2.89 5.18
CA ALA A 175 4.60 2.11 4.05
C ALA A 175 3.60 1.06 4.57
N ASN A 176 3.96 -0.22 4.61
CA ASN A 176 3.11 -1.28 5.16
C ASN A 176 3.23 -1.44 6.69
N GLY A 177 4.23 -0.82 7.30
CA GLY A 177 4.52 -0.96 8.74
C GLY A 177 3.60 -0.16 9.65
N LYS A 178 3.71 -0.45 10.95
CA LYS A 178 3.11 0.23 12.09
C LYS A 178 1.58 0.12 12.22
N GLY A 179 0.85 -0.23 11.18
CA GLY A 179 -0.60 -0.41 11.26
C GLY A 179 -1.22 -0.84 9.94
N LEU A 180 -2.47 -1.32 10.04
CA LEU A 180 -3.26 -1.83 8.94
C LEU A 180 -3.67 -0.68 7.99
N SER A 181 -3.14 -0.67 6.77
CA SER A 181 -3.38 0.42 5.82
C SER A 181 -4.81 0.45 5.27
N VAL A 182 -5.43 -0.72 5.05
CA VAL A 182 -6.78 -0.80 4.45
C VAL A 182 -7.86 -0.19 5.35
N PRO A 183 -8.01 -0.57 6.64
CA PRO A 183 -9.02 0.05 7.49
C PRO A 183 -8.76 1.54 7.71
N LEU A 184 -7.51 1.98 7.91
CA LEU A 184 -7.18 3.41 7.99
C LEU A 184 -7.57 4.16 6.72
N ALA A 185 -7.42 3.55 5.54
CA ALA A 185 -7.84 4.15 4.28
C ALA A 185 -9.36 4.23 4.13
N ILE A 186 -10.09 3.26 4.67
CA ILE A 186 -11.57 3.29 4.71
C ILE A 186 -12.04 4.40 5.64
N ASP A 187 -11.48 4.48 6.84
CA ASP A 187 -11.79 5.52 7.82
C ASP A 187 -11.47 6.92 7.27
N ALA A 188 -10.41 7.04 6.45
CA ALA A 188 -10.02 8.27 5.75
C ALA A 188 -10.82 8.55 4.45
N GLY A 189 -11.87 7.78 4.15
CA GLY A 189 -12.75 8.01 3.00
C GLY A 189 -12.17 7.63 1.63
N LEU A 190 -11.08 6.88 1.56
CA LEU A 190 -10.40 6.56 0.29
C LEU A 190 -11.08 5.45 -0.51
N GLY A 191 -11.95 4.66 0.10
CA GLY A 191 -12.59 3.57 -0.59
C GLY A 191 -13.23 2.52 0.31
N ALA A 192 -13.39 1.31 -0.21
CA ALA A 192 -14.04 0.19 0.46
C ALA A 192 -13.22 -1.10 0.35
N LEU A 193 -13.40 -2.01 1.30
CA LEU A 193 -12.78 -3.33 1.24
C LEU A 193 -13.49 -4.21 0.21
N GLY A 194 -12.75 -4.70 -0.78
CA GLY A 194 -13.28 -5.64 -1.76
C GLY A 194 -13.14 -7.11 -1.37
N ARG A 195 -13.79 -8.01 -2.11
CA ARG A 195 -13.68 -9.47 -1.97
C ARG A 195 -12.21 -9.95 -2.02
N ILE A 196 -11.38 -9.30 -2.82
CA ILE A 196 -9.95 -9.60 -2.98
C ILE A 196 -9.10 -9.22 -1.77
N GLY A 197 -9.68 -8.72 -0.69
CA GLY A 197 -8.95 -8.38 0.55
C GLY A 197 -8.13 -7.09 0.49
N VAL A 198 -8.25 -6.29 -0.59
CA VAL A 198 -7.58 -4.99 -0.73
C VAL A 198 -8.60 -3.86 -0.88
N LEU A 199 -8.13 -2.62 -0.70
CA LEU A 199 -8.97 -1.43 -0.89
C LEU A 199 -9.36 -1.28 -2.37
N ILE A 200 -10.61 -0.93 -2.61
CA ILE A 200 -11.11 -0.49 -3.91
C ILE A 200 -11.42 1.00 -3.80
N THR A 201 -10.74 1.82 -4.61
CA THR A 201 -11.00 3.27 -4.72
C THR A 201 -11.95 3.56 -5.88
N LYS A 202 -12.60 4.74 -5.85
CA LYS A 202 -13.51 5.16 -6.94
C LYS A 202 -12.76 5.40 -8.25
N GLU A 203 -11.56 5.99 -8.18
CA GLU A 203 -10.79 6.43 -9.34
C GLU A 203 -10.00 5.30 -9.98
N TYR A 204 -9.31 4.51 -9.15
CA TYR A 204 -8.30 3.53 -9.60
C TYR A 204 -8.68 2.08 -9.28
N GLY A 205 -9.84 1.86 -8.62
CA GLY A 205 -10.23 0.54 -8.14
C GLY A 205 -9.15 -0.02 -7.19
N PRO A 206 -8.81 -1.32 -7.33
CA PRO A 206 -7.77 -1.95 -6.52
C PRO A 206 -6.34 -1.74 -7.06
N ARG A 207 -6.14 -1.00 -8.16
CA ARG A 207 -4.81 -0.70 -8.74
C ARG A 207 -4.07 0.38 -7.98
N ILE A 208 -3.91 0.17 -6.67
CA ILE A 208 -3.25 1.14 -5.80
C ILE A 208 -2.30 0.46 -4.82
N ARG A 209 -1.32 1.21 -4.36
CA ARG A 209 -0.53 0.88 -3.18
C ARG A 209 -0.79 1.90 -2.10
N LEU A 210 -1.01 1.42 -0.86
CA LEU A 210 -1.33 2.28 0.27
C LEU A 210 -0.09 2.62 1.09
N CYS A 211 -0.05 3.85 1.57
CA CYS A 211 0.95 4.31 2.53
C CYS A 211 0.34 5.37 3.46
N LYS A 212 1.07 5.75 4.49
CA LYS A 212 0.58 6.72 5.48
C LYS A 212 1.70 7.48 6.16
N VAL A 213 1.39 8.66 6.65
CA VAL A 213 2.22 9.41 7.59
C VAL A 213 1.41 9.62 8.86
N LEU A 214 1.95 9.16 10.01
CA LEU A 214 1.33 9.34 11.31
C LEU A 214 1.88 10.63 11.94
N THR A 215 1.01 11.47 12.54
CA THR A 215 1.43 12.80 13.00
C THR A 215 0.62 13.27 14.24
N ASP A 216 1.21 14.20 15.00
CA ASP A 216 0.55 14.97 16.04
C ASP A 216 -0.02 16.30 15.52
N MET A 217 0.20 16.65 14.25
CA MET A 217 -0.36 17.85 13.65
C MET A 217 -1.89 17.82 13.74
N PRO A 218 -2.55 18.85 14.31
CA PRO A 218 -4.00 18.91 14.34
C PRO A 218 -4.58 18.96 12.91
N LEU A 219 -5.39 17.95 12.57
CA LEU A 219 -5.97 17.80 11.24
C LEU A 219 -7.48 17.59 11.34
N ALA A 220 -8.23 18.12 10.38
CA ALA A 220 -9.63 17.78 10.16
C ALA A 220 -9.74 16.44 9.46
N GLU A 221 -10.59 15.58 9.98
CA GLU A 221 -10.79 14.23 9.47
C GLU A 221 -11.72 14.21 8.26
N ASP A 222 -11.43 13.32 7.33
CA ASP A 222 -12.38 12.91 6.32
C ASP A 222 -13.33 11.84 6.90
N GLN A 223 -14.44 11.59 6.23
CA GLN A 223 -15.41 10.60 6.66
C GLN A 223 -15.43 9.41 5.71
N PRO A 224 -15.67 8.19 6.20
CA PRO A 224 -15.89 7.03 5.35
C PRO A 224 -17.03 7.26 4.34
N ASP A 225 -16.82 6.89 3.10
CA ASP A 225 -17.86 6.94 2.08
C ASP A 225 -18.80 5.73 2.21
N LEU A 226 -19.80 5.87 3.09
CA LEU A 226 -20.73 4.79 3.43
C LEU A 226 -21.53 4.30 2.21
N ASP A 227 -21.82 5.15 1.25
CA ASP A 227 -22.58 4.75 0.05
C ASP A 227 -21.70 3.94 -0.89
N PHE A 228 -20.46 4.34 -1.08
CA PHE A 228 -19.52 3.55 -1.86
C PHE A 228 -19.17 2.22 -1.19
N ILE A 229 -19.07 2.19 0.14
CA ILE A 229 -18.88 0.93 0.90
C ILE A 229 -20.05 -0.01 0.64
N LYS A 230 -21.30 0.48 0.70
CA LYS A 230 -22.50 -0.33 0.41
C LYS A 230 -22.52 -0.80 -1.05
N GLU A 231 -22.14 0.06 -1.99
CA GLU A 231 -22.04 -0.29 -3.41
C GLU A 231 -21.06 -1.45 -3.64
N ILE A 232 -19.82 -1.33 -3.12
CA ILE A 232 -18.79 -2.36 -3.25
C ILE A 232 -19.23 -3.67 -2.63
N ASN A 233 -19.82 -3.64 -1.43
CA ASN A 233 -20.33 -4.85 -0.77
C ASN A 233 -21.38 -5.56 -1.63
N LYS A 234 -22.42 -4.84 -2.07
CA LYS A 234 -23.46 -5.40 -2.96
C LYS A 234 -22.87 -5.94 -4.26
N ARG A 235 -21.94 -5.22 -4.86
CA ARG A 235 -21.29 -5.66 -6.09
C ARG A 235 -20.48 -6.92 -5.87
N CYS A 236 -19.70 -7.01 -4.80
CA CYS A 236 -18.90 -8.18 -4.47
C CYS A 236 -19.74 -9.42 -4.08
N GLU A 237 -20.96 -9.26 -3.55
CA GLU A 237 -21.88 -10.38 -3.29
C GLU A 237 -22.23 -11.17 -4.56
N ILE A 238 -22.32 -10.51 -5.70
CA ILE A 238 -22.72 -11.11 -6.98
C ILE A 238 -21.57 -11.27 -7.97
N CYS A 239 -20.49 -10.50 -7.81
CA CYS A 239 -19.34 -10.52 -8.71
C CYS A 239 -18.23 -11.41 -8.15
N GLN A 240 -17.82 -12.43 -8.91
CA GLN A 240 -16.73 -13.35 -8.55
C GLN A 240 -15.57 -13.33 -9.53
N LYS A 241 -15.49 -12.34 -10.44
CA LYS A 241 -14.44 -12.28 -11.47
C LYS A 241 -13.02 -12.41 -10.93
N CYS A 242 -12.74 -11.84 -9.74
CA CYS A 242 -11.45 -11.95 -9.10
C CYS A 242 -11.17 -13.38 -8.60
N ALA A 243 -12.18 -14.10 -8.10
CA ALA A 243 -12.06 -15.49 -7.70
C ALA A 243 -11.91 -16.41 -8.92
N ASP A 244 -12.63 -16.13 -10.01
CA ASP A 244 -12.53 -16.89 -11.26
C ASP A 244 -11.15 -16.73 -11.93
N ALA A 245 -10.54 -15.57 -11.76
CA ALA A 245 -9.17 -15.29 -12.28
C ALA A 245 -8.04 -15.83 -11.39
N CYS A 246 -8.35 -16.37 -10.21
CA CYS A 246 -7.33 -16.85 -9.27
C CYS A 246 -7.00 -18.32 -9.53
N ASP A 247 -5.81 -18.61 -10.03
CA ASP A 247 -5.36 -19.98 -10.34
C ASP A 247 -5.12 -20.84 -9.07
N PHE A 248 -5.11 -20.22 -7.90
CA PHE A 248 -4.79 -20.85 -6.61
C PHE A 248 -5.99 -20.95 -5.67
N ASP A 249 -7.20 -20.66 -6.14
CA ASP A 249 -8.44 -20.59 -5.34
C ASP A 249 -8.30 -19.82 -4.01
N ALA A 250 -7.40 -18.84 -3.99
CA ALA A 250 -7.10 -18.07 -2.77
C ALA A 250 -8.25 -17.13 -2.37
N ILE A 251 -9.13 -16.75 -3.30
CA ILE A 251 -10.18 -15.76 -3.08
C ILE A 251 -11.50 -16.47 -2.76
N SER A 252 -12.12 -16.07 -1.66
CA SER A 252 -13.39 -16.65 -1.20
C SER A 252 -14.48 -16.55 -2.26
N ARG A 253 -15.20 -17.65 -2.49
CA ARG A 253 -16.41 -17.71 -3.34
C ARG A 253 -17.71 -17.55 -2.55
N GLU A 254 -17.61 -17.36 -1.24
CA GLU A 254 -18.78 -17.14 -0.39
C GLU A 254 -19.62 -15.96 -0.88
N LYS A 255 -20.94 -16.12 -0.86
CA LYS A 255 -21.86 -15.08 -1.33
C LYS A 255 -21.77 -13.82 -0.49
N LYS A 256 -21.59 -13.98 0.83
CA LYS A 256 -21.53 -12.86 1.79
C LYS A 256 -20.22 -12.89 2.58
N PRO A 257 -19.74 -11.72 3.06
CA PRO A 257 -18.64 -11.69 4.00
C PRO A 257 -19.01 -12.39 5.31
N ASN A 258 -18.05 -13.08 5.91
CA ASN A 258 -18.22 -13.84 7.15
C ASN A 258 -16.98 -13.68 8.06
N TYR A 259 -16.93 -14.46 9.14
CA TYR A 259 -15.81 -14.48 10.11
C TYR A 259 -14.93 -15.72 9.96
N GLU A 260 -15.16 -16.56 8.95
CA GLU A 260 -14.45 -17.81 8.75
C GLU A 260 -13.07 -17.58 8.11
N LEU A 261 -12.04 -17.98 8.82
CA LEU A 261 -10.66 -17.86 8.34
C LEU A 261 -10.40 -18.91 7.26
N ARG A 262 -9.64 -18.55 6.23
CA ARG A 262 -9.27 -19.47 5.14
C ARG A 262 -7.85 -20.01 5.27
N SER A 263 -7.01 -19.38 6.09
CA SER A 263 -5.65 -19.84 6.38
C SER A 263 -5.23 -19.50 7.81
N LYS A 264 -4.18 -20.15 8.31
CA LYS A 264 -3.63 -19.88 9.65
C LYS A 264 -3.12 -18.44 9.78
N SER A 265 -2.67 -17.86 8.68
CA SER A 265 -2.12 -16.50 8.63
C SER A 265 -3.17 -15.40 8.60
N ASN A 266 -4.46 -15.75 8.61
CA ASN A 266 -5.51 -14.76 8.70
C ASN A 266 -5.71 -14.25 10.14
N ASN A 267 -5.83 -12.94 10.29
CA ASN A 267 -6.24 -12.34 11.57
C ASN A 267 -7.77 -12.42 11.72
N PRO A 268 -8.27 -12.96 12.85
CA PRO A 268 -9.71 -13.05 13.12
C PRO A 268 -10.34 -11.70 13.51
N GLY A 269 -11.67 -11.68 13.68
CA GLY A 269 -12.40 -10.58 14.31
C GLY A 269 -12.99 -9.54 13.35
N THR A 270 -12.82 -9.70 12.05
CA THR A 270 -13.41 -8.81 11.05
C THR A 270 -14.34 -9.58 10.11
N GLN A 271 -15.55 -9.09 9.90
CA GLN A 271 -16.45 -9.64 8.90
C GLN A 271 -16.00 -9.21 7.50
N LYS A 272 -15.50 -10.14 6.70
CA LYS A 272 -15.00 -9.91 5.34
C LYS A 272 -15.00 -11.19 4.53
N TRP A 273 -14.70 -11.10 3.23
CA TRP A 273 -14.24 -12.24 2.46
C TRP A 273 -12.77 -12.47 2.78
N TYR A 274 -12.49 -13.55 3.49
CA TYR A 274 -11.10 -13.89 3.80
C TYR A 274 -10.41 -14.46 2.56
N VAL A 275 -9.21 -13.99 2.32
CA VAL A 275 -8.31 -14.53 1.29
C VAL A 275 -7.43 -15.59 1.95
N ASP A 276 -7.28 -16.75 1.31
CA ASP A 276 -6.24 -17.69 1.68
C ASP A 276 -4.88 -17.11 1.28
N VAL A 277 -4.21 -16.49 2.25
CA VAL A 277 -2.96 -15.77 1.97
C VAL A 277 -1.79 -16.72 1.73
N GLU A 278 -1.87 -17.95 2.24
CA GLU A 278 -0.87 -18.98 2.02
C GLU A 278 -0.95 -19.48 0.57
N ALA A 279 -2.14 -19.85 0.09
CA ALA A 279 -2.37 -20.23 -1.30
C ALA A 279 -2.03 -19.07 -2.27
N CYS A 280 -2.35 -17.83 -1.91
CA CYS A 280 -1.96 -16.64 -2.69
C CYS A 280 -0.43 -16.51 -2.79
N TYR A 281 0.29 -16.75 -1.69
CA TYR A 281 1.74 -16.68 -1.64
C TYR A 281 2.40 -17.82 -2.45
N GLU A 282 1.83 -19.03 -2.45
CA GLU A 282 2.26 -20.12 -3.33
C GLU A 282 2.22 -19.69 -4.81
N GLY A 283 1.20 -18.91 -5.19
CA GLY A 283 1.10 -18.32 -6.52
C GLY A 283 2.27 -17.40 -6.87
N TRP A 284 2.68 -16.54 -5.93
CA TRP A 284 3.84 -15.68 -6.12
C TRP A 284 5.13 -16.49 -6.29
N VAL A 285 5.31 -17.52 -5.51
CA VAL A 285 6.47 -18.43 -5.64
C VAL A 285 6.48 -19.08 -7.01
N LYS A 286 5.32 -19.60 -7.47
CA LYS A 286 5.20 -20.26 -8.76
C LYS A 286 5.52 -19.34 -9.94
N TYR A 287 5.03 -18.10 -9.90
CA TYR A 287 5.31 -17.10 -10.95
C TYR A 287 6.69 -16.44 -10.79
N SER A 288 7.38 -16.65 -9.67
CA SER A 288 8.61 -15.91 -9.30
C SER A 288 8.42 -14.39 -9.31
N SER A 289 7.20 -13.92 -9.03
CA SER A 289 6.73 -12.56 -9.16
C SER A 289 5.48 -12.34 -8.32
N ASP A 290 5.03 -11.09 -8.15
CA ASP A 290 3.64 -10.80 -7.77
C ASP A 290 2.70 -11.40 -8.82
N CYS A 291 1.40 -11.45 -8.53
CA CYS A 291 0.44 -12.05 -9.47
C CYS A 291 -0.54 -11.04 -10.05
N ALA A 292 -1.21 -10.25 -9.21
CA ALA A 292 -2.24 -9.25 -9.52
C ALA A 292 -3.37 -9.65 -10.51
N LYS A 293 -3.53 -10.93 -10.87
CA LYS A 293 -4.62 -11.39 -11.75
C LYS A 293 -6.01 -10.98 -11.21
N CYS A 294 -6.21 -11.04 -9.92
CA CYS A 294 -7.44 -10.60 -9.25
C CYS A 294 -7.67 -9.09 -9.35
N ILE A 295 -6.60 -8.28 -9.30
CA ILE A 295 -6.63 -6.84 -9.49
C ILE A 295 -7.02 -6.53 -10.95
N LYS A 296 -6.34 -7.16 -11.92
CA LYS A 296 -6.65 -7.05 -13.36
C LYS A 296 -8.11 -7.39 -13.65
N ALA A 297 -8.63 -8.49 -13.09
CA ALA A 297 -9.98 -8.96 -13.35
C ALA A 297 -11.09 -8.12 -12.68
N CYS A 298 -10.75 -7.25 -11.73
CA CYS A 298 -11.72 -6.44 -11.02
C CYS A 298 -12.32 -5.36 -11.94
N PRO A 299 -13.66 -5.27 -12.08
CA PRO A 299 -14.28 -4.24 -12.93
C PRO A 299 -13.94 -2.80 -12.53
N TYR A 300 -13.63 -2.58 -11.26
CA TYR A 300 -13.21 -1.26 -10.76
C TYR A 300 -11.77 -0.90 -11.13
N SER A 301 -10.97 -1.83 -11.62
CA SER A 301 -9.62 -1.54 -12.14
C SER A 301 -9.64 -0.67 -13.40
N LYS A 302 -10.80 -0.59 -14.08
CA LYS A 302 -10.98 0.24 -15.28
C LYS A 302 -9.93 -0.01 -16.36
N ILE A 303 -9.52 -1.27 -16.49
CA ILE A 303 -8.60 -1.71 -17.56
C ILE A 303 -9.46 -1.97 -18.80
N ASN A 304 -9.33 -1.11 -19.79
CA ASN A 304 -10.18 -1.12 -20.98
C ASN A 304 -9.61 -1.92 -22.17
N LYS A 305 -8.36 -2.38 -22.09
CA LYS A 305 -7.67 -3.12 -23.13
C LYS A 305 -7.07 -4.40 -22.56
N ASN A 306 -7.16 -5.51 -23.29
CA ASN A 306 -6.33 -6.69 -23.03
C ASN A 306 -4.99 -6.46 -23.72
N LEU A 307 -4.09 -5.77 -23.03
CA LEU A 307 -2.72 -5.54 -23.52
C LEU A 307 -1.91 -6.82 -23.32
N SER A 308 -1.25 -7.26 -24.37
CA SER A 308 -0.25 -8.32 -24.26
C SER A 308 1.10 -7.76 -23.83
N PRO A 309 2.01 -8.58 -23.26
CA PRO A 309 3.36 -8.12 -22.96
C PRO A 309 4.13 -7.55 -24.17
N ASP A 310 3.90 -8.08 -25.37
CA ASP A 310 4.51 -7.54 -26.59
C ASP A 310 4.01 -6.13 -26.90
N GLU A 311 2.72 -5.88 -26.70
CA GLU A 311 2.11 -4.57 -26.93
C GLU A 311 2.53 -3.52 -25.90
N PHE A 312 2.96 -3.94 -24.70
CA PHE A 312 3.50 -3.03 -23.68
C PHE A 312 4.74 -2.27 -24.20
N TRP A 313 5.59 -2.93 -24.99
CA TRP A 313 6.82 -2.35 -25.56
C TRP A 313 6.63 -1.68 -26.93
N ASN A 314 5.43 -1.76 -27.51
CA ASN A 314 5.14 -1.09 -28.77
C ASN A 314 4.95 0.42 -28.51
N LEU A 315 5.95 1.21 -28.89
CA LEU A 315 5.97 2.67 -28.83
C LEU A 315 5.42 3.29 -30.12
#